data_17014a1d351e7439e33db5ba1a1a1281
#
_entry.id   17014a1d351e7439e33db5ba1a1a1281
#
_cell.length_a   1.000
_cell.length_b   1.000
_cell.length_c   1.000
_cell.angle_alpha   90.00
_cell.angle_beta   90.00
_cell.angle_gamma   90.00
#
_symmetry.space_group_name_H-M   'P 1'
#
loop_
_entity.id
_entity.type
_entity.pdbx_description
1 polymer ?
#
loop_
_entity_poly.entity_id
_entity_poly.type
_entity_poly.pdbx_seq_one_letter_code
_entity_poly.pdbx_strand_id
1 'polypeptide(L)'
;MTRPRARPARTGGHRPVPKDISRARLWTLAHAERAALADDLATLTDDQWAHQTLCGRWTVEEVVAHLTAAASTGRFRWIASVLSARFDFDKHNDRRLAENRGATPAETLARFRSIIPSTTAASGHTAAWLGEVVVHAQDIRQPLGLTTTPSVEAATDVARFFATTNFTVPSKKSIEGLRLEATDGPFATGRGPLVTGTTVALVMVMAGRVSYCDDLGGAGVATLRDRVAAAAAPAKVPRA
;
A
#
# COMPACT_ATOMS: atom_id res chain seq x y z
N MET A 1 25.95 -19.61 57.95
CA MET A 1 25.53 -20.23 56.71
C MET A 1 24.74 -19.17 55.89
N THR A 2 25.42 -18.50 54.97
CA THR A 2 24.88 -17.38 54.18
C THR A 2 24.49 -17.92 52.81
N ARG A 3 23.20 -17.82 52.42
CA ARG A 3 22.69 -18.23 51.12
C ARG A 3 23.14 -17.24 50.01
N PRO A 4 23.57 -17.70 48.85
CA PRO A 4 23.91 -16.84 47.73
C PRO A 4 22.64 -16.26 47.08
N ARG A 5 22.63 -14.95 46.82
CA ARG A 5 21.59 -14.23 46.05
C ARG A 5 21.66 -14.61 44.57
N ALA A 6 20.56 -15.07 44.03
CA ALA A 6 20.41 -15.33 42.62
C ALA A 6 20.51 -13.99 41.79
N ARG A 7 21.34 -13.99 40.73
CA ARG A 7 21.44 -12.91 39.76
C ARG A 7 20.16 -12.87 38.89
N PRO A 8 19.59 -11.69 38.62
CA PRO A 8 18.47 -11.61 37.69
C PRO A 8 18.93 -11.92 36.25
N ALA A 9 18.11 -12.71 35.53
CA ALA A 9 18.31 -13.05 34.13
C ALA A 9 18.34 -11.78 33.29
N ARG A 10 19.37 -11.66 32.42
CA ARG A 10 19.47 -10.57 31.43
C ARG A 10 18.33 -10.74 30.41
N THR A 11 17.41 -9.82 30.41
CA THR A 11 16.40 -9.66 29.31
C THR A 11 17.13 -9.50 27.99
N GLY A 12 16.86 -10.42 27.07
CA GLY A 12 17.46 -10.43 25.74
C GLY A 12 17.16 -9.12 25.00
N GLY A 13 18.16 -8.27 24.88
CA GLY A 13 18.08 -7.05 24.09
C GLY A 13 17.85 -7.41 22.62
N HIS A 14 16.74 -6.96 22.08
CA HIS A 14 16.45 -7.04 20.66
C HIS A 14 17.55 -6.28 19.88
N ARG A 15 18.45 -7.00 19.21
CA ARG A 15 19.45 -6.38 18.33
C ARG A 15 18.71 -5.79 17.12
N PRO A 16 18.90 -4.51 16.80
CA PRO A 16 18.31 -3.93 15.59
C PRO A 16 18.80 -4.69 14.36
N VAL A 17 17.87 -5.09 13.49
CA VAL A 17 18.18 -5.72 12.19
C VAL A 17 18.93 -4.69 11.34
N PRO A 18 20.06 -5.04 10.72
CA PRO A 18 20.78 -4.15 9.82
C PRO A 18 19.85 -3.61 8.70
N LYS A 19 19.97 -2.33 8.36
CA LYS A 19 19.09 -1.66 7.36
C LYS A 19 19.08 -2.36 6.00
N ASP A 20 20.19 -2.96 5.60
CA ASP A 20 20.31 -3.67 4.32
C ASP A 20 19.51 -4.97 4.30
N ILE A 21 19.52 -5.73 5.39
CA ILE A 21 18.71 -6.97 5.54
C ILE A 21 17.21 -6.62 5.52
N SER A 22 16.83 -5.56 6.21
CA SER A 22 15.45 -5.07 6.22
C SER A 22 14.98 -4.65 4.82
N ARG A 23 15.83 -3.96 4.05
CA ARG A 23 15.53 -3.54 2.69
C ARG A 23 15.39 -4.72 1.72
N ALA A 24 16.30 -5.69 1.76
CA ALA A 24 16.24 -6.89 0.93
C ALA A 24 14.96 -7.69 1.22
N ARG A 25 14.60 -7.84 2.49
CA ARG A 25 13.37 -8.52 2.90
C ARG A 25 12.11 -7.80 2.34
N LEU A 26 12.03 -6.48 2.42
CA LEU A 26 10.91 -5.72 1.87
C LEU A 26 10.78 -5.91 0.34
N TRP A 27 11.89 -5.99 -0.39
CA TRP A 27 11.88 -6.32 -1.82
C TRP A 27 11.39 -7.73 -2.08
N THR A 28 11.81 -8.72 -1.28
CA THR A 28 11.30 -10.10 -1.38
C THR A 28 9.78 -10.14 -1.22
N LEU A 29 9.23 -9.42 -0.24
CA LEU A 29 7.79 -9.30 -0.06
C LEU A 29 7.12 -8.61 -1.25
N ALA A 30 7.67 -7.50 -1.75
CA ALA A 30 7.12 -6.80 -2.90
C ALA A 30 7.10 -7.67 -4.17
N HIS A 31 8.14 -8.49 -4.39
CA HIS A 31 8.17 -9.44 -5.51
C HIS A 31 7.12 -10.55 -5.35
N ALA A 32 6.93 -11.07 -4.13
CA ALA A 32 5.91 -12.08 -3.86
C ALA A 32 4.49 -11.52 -4.07
N GLU A 33 4.21 -10.30 -3.60
CA GLU A 33 2.90 -9.66 -3.80
C GLU A 33 2.64 -9.33 -5.28
N ARG A 34 3.66 -8.93 -6.05
CA ARG A 34 3.54 -8.75 -7.51
C ARG A 34 3.26 -10.06 -8.22
N ALA A 35 3.93 -11.14 -7.82
CA ALA A 35 3.69 -12.47 -8.40
C ALA A 35 2.25 -12.94 -8.14
N ALA A 36 1.79 -12.84 -6.89
CA ALA A 36 0.42 -13.19 -6.53
C ALA A 36 -0.63 -12.36 -7.30
N LEU A 37 -0.38 -11.05 -7.49
CA LEU A 37 -1.25 -10.23 -8.33
C LEU A 37 -1.20 -10.68 -9.81
N ALA A 38 -0.04 -11.02 -10.36
CA ALA A 38 0.09 -11.50 -11.73
C ALA A 38 -0.67 -12.82 -11.97
N ASP A 39 -0.73 -13.69 -10.95
CA ASP A 39 -1.50 -14.93 -10.99
C ASP A 39 -3.01 -14.65 -11.00
N ASP A 40 -3.50 -13.72 -10.16
CA ASP A 40 -4.89 -13.28 -10.19
C ASP A 40 -5.26 -12.69 -11.56
N LEU A 41 -4.45 -11.77 -12.08
CA LEU A 41 -4.66 -11.09 -13.37
C LEU A 41 -4.71 -12.06 -14.56
N ALA A 42 -4.00 -13.18 -14.48
CA ALA A 42 -3.99 -14.20 -15.54
C ALA A 42 -5.34 -14.94 -15.69
N THR A 43 -6.20 -14.85 -14.70
CA THR A 43 -7.52 -15.51 -14.69
C THR A 43 -8.66 -14.59 -15.15
N LEU A 44 -8.38 -13.29 -15.34
CA LEU A 44 -9.41 -12.29 -15.62
C LEU A 44 -9.88 -12.34 -17.08
N THR A 45 -11.17 -12.12 -17.27
CA THR A 45 -11.78 -11.85 -18.59
C THR A 45 -11.50 -10.41 -19.04
N ASP A 46 -11.71 -10.14 -20.34
CA ASP A 46 -11.55 -8.78 -20.89
C ASP A 46 -12.47 -7.76 -20.20
N ASP A 47 -13.71 -8.14 -19.87
CA ASP A 47 -14.63 -7.28 -19.11
C ASP A 47 -14.10 -6.94 -17.71
N GLN A 48 -13.47 -7.93 -17.04
CA GLN A 48 -12.86 -7.71 -15.74
C GLN A 48 -11.62 -6.80 -15.83
N TRP A 49 -10.84 -6.87 -16.92
CA TRP A 49 -9.73 -5.95 -17.18
C TRP A 49 -10.21 -4.51 -17.38
N ALA A 50 -11.41 -4.32 -17.96
CA ALA A 50 -12.04 -3.01 -18.14
C ALA A 50 -12.80 -2.51 -16.89
N HIS A 51 -12.94 -3.35 -15.83
CA HIS A 51 -13.69 -3.00 -14.63
C HIS A 51 -13.03 -1.87 -13.85
N GLN A 52 -13.87 -0.99 -13.24
CA GLN A 52 -13.38 0.10 -12.35
C GLN A 52 -12.82 -0.46 -11.05
N THR A 53 -11.74 0.14 -10.59
CA THR A 53 -11.09 -0.22 -9.31
C THR A 53 -11.46 0.75 -8.18
N LEU A 54 -11.01 0.45 -6.94
CA LEU A 54 -11.11 1.41 -5.84
C LEU A 54 -10.19 2.63 -6.00
N CYS A 55 -9.30 2.63 -7.00
CA CYS A 55 -8.40 3.73 -7.29
C CYS A 55 -9.07 4.82 -8.16
N GLY A 56 -10.24 5.28 -7.74
CA GLY A 56 -10.97 6.38 -8.36
C GLY A 56 -11.40 6.07 -9.80
N ARG A 57 -10.81 6.77 -10.79
CA ARG A 57 -11.18 6.66 -12.20
C ARG A 57 -10.51 5.53 -12.97
N TRP A 58 -9.57 4.81 -12.37
CA TRP A 58 -8.74 3.84 -13.07
C TRP A 58 -9.39 2.46 -13.15
N THR A 59 -9.32 1.86 -14.33
CA THR A 59 -9.67 0.46 -14.59
C THR A 59 -8.56 -0.47 -14.05
N VAL A 60 -8.84 -1.78 -14.02
CA VAL A 60 -7.85 -2.79 -13.66
C VAL A 60 -6.60 -2.67 -14.54
N GLU A 61 -6.77 -2.56 -15.87
CA GLU A 61 -5.65 -2.42 -16.79
C GLU A 61 -4.80 -1.18 -16.51
N GLU A 62 -5.45 -0.07 -16.18
CA GLU A 62 -4.78 1.18 -15.85
C GLU A 62 -3.99 1.10 -14.54
N VAL A 63 -4.54 0.46 -13.52
CA VAL A 63 -3.81 0.22 -12.26
C VAL A 63 -2.60 -0.68 -12.49
N VAL A 64 -2.72 -1.72 -13.31
CA VAL A 64 -1.59 -2.61 -13.65
C VAL A 64 -0.51 -1.86 -14.44
N ALA A 65 -0.89 -1.02 -15.39
CA ALA A 65 0.05 -0.16 -16.12
C ALA A 65 0.75 0.84 -15.20
N HIS A 66 0.03 1.41 -14.21
CA HIS A 66 0.60 2.27 -13.17
C HIS A 66 1.65 1.54 -12.32
N LEU A 67 1.35 0.33 -11.84
CA LEU A 67 2.31 -0.48 -11.08
C LEU A 67 3.56 -0.83 -11.91
N THR A 68 3.38 -1.09 -13.21
CA THR A 68 4.48 -1.33 -14.15
C THR A 68 5.36 -0.08 -14.30
N ALA A 69 4.74 1.09 -14.47
CA ALA A 69 5.44 2.36 -14.56
C ALA A 69 6.22 2.67 -13.28
N ALA A 70 5.61 2.47 -12.11
CA ALA A 70 6.22 2.71 -10.80
C ALA A 70 7.49 1.85 -10.59
N ALA A 71 7.45 0.58 -11.00
CA ALA A 71 8.58 -0.36 -10.88
C ALA A 71 9.63 -0.26 -11.99
N SER A 72 9.35 0.46 -13.09
CA SER A 72 10.26 0.66 -14.22
C SER A 72 10.96 2.02 -14.19
N THR A 73 10.48 2.96 -13.35
CA THR A 73 10.94 4.35 -13.39
C THR A 73 11.94 4.63 -12.29
N GLY A 74 13.20 4.79 -12.68
CA GLY A 74 14.25 5.28 -11.78
C GLY A 74 14.05 6.75 -11.40
N ARG A 75 14.70 7.16 -10.28
CA ARG A 75 14.59 8.48 -9.67
C ARG A 75 14.74 9.65 -10.65
N PHE A 76 15.71 9.59 -11.55
CA PHE A 76 15.96 10.66 -12.52
C PHE A 76 14.84 10.80 -13.56
N ARG A 77 14.32 9.67 -14.08
CA ARG A 77 13.19 9.69 -15.03
C ARG A 77 11.92 10.18 -14.35
N TRP A 78 11.70 9.85 -13.08
CA TRP A 78 10.58 10.34 -12.29
C TRP A 78 10.64 11.87 -12.13
N ILE A 79 11.79 12.42 -11.71
CA ILE A 79 12.01 13.87 -11.57
C ILE A 79 11.80 14.58 -12.92
N ALA A 80 12.40 14.09 -14.00
CA ALA A 80 12.25 14.66 -15.33
C ALA A 80 10.79 14.66 -15.80
N SER A 81 10.03 13.60 -15.52
CA SER A 81 8.64 13.49 -15.90
C SER A 81 7.73 14.42 -15.10
N VAL A 82 7.96 14.57 -13.78
CA VAL A 82 7.23 15.55 -12.93
C VAL A 82 7.51 16.97 -13.40
N LEU A 83 8.76 17.31 -13.70
CA LEU A 83 9.12 18.64 -14.24
C LEU A 83 8.47 18.90 -15.60
N SER A 84 8.45 17.92 -16.50
CA SER A 84 7.83 18.03 -17.84
C SER A 84 6.31 18.21 -17.77
N ALA A 85 5.66 17.65 -16.75
CA ALA A 85 4.24 17.80 -16.47
C ALA A 85 3.90 19.13 -15.74
N ARG A 86 4.87 20.02 -15.55
CA ARG A 86 4.71 21.30 -14.82
C ARG A 86 4.07 21.13 -13.44
N PHE A 87 4.43 20.06 -12.73
CA PHE A 87 3.87 19.66 -11.43
C PHE A 87 2.40 19.24 -11.45
N ASP A 88 1.82 19.00 -12.63
CA ASP A 88 0.51 18.37 -12.79
C ASP A 88 0.68 16.84 -12.67
N PHE A 89 0.44 16.33 -11.48
CA PHE A 89 0.64 14.91 -11.17
C PHE A 89 -0.36 14.00 -11.90
N ASP A 90 -1.56 14.49 -12.23
CA ASP A 90 -2.55 13.72 -12.96
C ASP A 90 -2.11 13.49 -14.41
N LYS A 91 -1.68 14.55 -15.11
CA LYS A 91 -1.10 14.42 -16.47
C LYS A 91 0.18 13.58 -16.48
N HIS A 92 0.99 13.67 -15.41
CA HIS A 92 2.17 12.84 -15.28
C HIS A 92 1.79 11.36 -15.22
N ASN A 93 0.83 11.01 -14.37
CA ASN A 93 0.35 9.64 -14.20
C ASN A 93 -0.30 9.12 -15.48
N ASP A 94 -1.19 9.88 -16.12
CA ASP A 94 -1.88 9.49 -17.35
C ASP A 94 -0.91 9.18 -18.50
N ARG A 95 0.12 10.01 -18.67
CA ARG A 95 1.17 9.77 -19.69
C ARG A 95 1.95 8.49 -19.40
N ARG A 96 2.34 8.29 -18.14
CA ARG A 96 3.10 7.11 -17.72
C ARG A 96 2.29 5.83 -17.85
N LEU A 97 1.00 5.92 -17.55
CA LEU A 97 0.05 4.85 -17.72
C LEU A 97 -0.05 4.45 -19.21
N ALA A 98 -0.22 5.43 -20.10
CA ALA A 98 -0.28 5.20 -21.55
C ALA A 98 1.01 4.54 -22.11
N GLU A 99 2.20 4.92 -21.60
CA GLU A 99 3.49 4.34 -22.00
C GLU A 99 3.65 2.87 -21.57
N ASN A 100 3.01 2.45 -20.47
CA ASN A 100 3.16 1.12 -19.88
C ASN A 100 1.97 0.19 -20.13
N ARG A 101 0.85 0.71 -20.60
CA ARG A 101 -0.29 -0.06 -21.06
C ARG A 101 0.05 -0.75 -22.39
N GLY A 102 -0.25 -2.05 -22.49
CA GLY A 102 -0.15 -2.80 -23.75
C GLY A 102 -1.27 -2.46 -24.73
N ALA A 103 -1.19 -2.99 -25.96
CA ALA A 103 -2.30 -2.90 -26.92
C ALA A 103 -3.45 -3.85 -26.53
N THR A 104 -3.17 -4.84 -25.68
CA THR A 104 -4.13 -5.80 -25.12
C THR A 104 -3.88 -6.06 -23.65
N PRO A 105 -4.88 -6.57 -22.89
CA PRO A 105 -4.69 -7.02 -21.53
C PRO A 105 -3.54 -8.02 -21.36
N ALA A 106 -3.38 -8.95 -22.30
CA ALA A 106 -2.30 -9.92 -22.30
C ALA A 106 -0.91 -9.26 -22.40
N GLU A 107 -0.75 -8.23 -23.23
CA GLU A 107 0.49 -7.45 -23.31
C GLU A 107 0.73 -6.64 -22.04
N THR A 108 -0.31 -6.05 -21.45
CA THR A 108 -0.23 -5.32 -20.18
C THR A 108 0.24 -6.25 -19.07
N LEU A 109 -0.33 -7.47 -18.99
CA LEU A 109 0.12 -8.50 -18.06
C LEU A 109 1.56 -8.94 -18.30
N ALA A 110 1.96 -9.13 -19.55
CA ALA A 110 3.34 -9.51 -19.87
C ALA A 110 4.35 -8.44 -19.43
N ARG A 111 4.05 -7.15 -19.63
CA ARG A 111 4.84 -6.03 -19.14
C ARG A 111 4.91 -6.02 -17.60
N PHE A 112 3.77 -6.22 -16.92
CA PHE A 112 3.74 -6.32 -15.46
C PHE A 112 4.57 -7.49 -14.94
N ARG A 113 4.49 -8.67 -15.56
CA ARG A 113 5.31 -9.83 -15.21
C ARG A 113 6.81 -9.56 -15.31
N SER A 114 7.23 -8.76 -16.29
CA SER A 114 8.65 -8.42 -16.46
C SER A 114 9.25 -7.60 -15.33
N ILE A 115 8.40 -6.87 -14.57
CA ILE A 115 8.85 -6.04 -13.45
C ILE A 115 8.74 -6.73 -12.07
N ILE A 116 8.26 -7.96 -12.01
CA ILE A 116 8.13 -8.68 -10.73
C ILE A 116 9.46 -8.65 -9.94
N PRO A 117 10.64 -8.99 -10.52
CA PRO A 117 11.89 -8.97 -9.79
C PRO A 117 12.53 -7.57 -9.66
N SER A 118 11.88 -6.52 -10.15
CA SER A 118 12.48 -5.18 -10.15
C SER A 118 12.62 -4.62 -8.74
N THR A 119 13.79 -4.06 -8.45
CA THR A 119 14.08 -3.26 -7.26
C THR A 119 14.22 -1.78 -7.58
N THR A 120 13.78 -1.37 -8.77
CA THR A 120 13.77 0.04 -9.19
C THR A 120 12.76 0.81 -8.36
N ALA A 121 13.19 1.97 -7.86
CA ALA A 121 12.39 2.82 -6.99
C ALA A 121 12.74 4.28 -7.20
N ALA A 122 11.74 5.16 -7.28
CA ALA A 122 11.95 6.60 -7.37
C ALA A 122 12.36 7.22 -6.02
N SER A 123 12.09 6.56 -4.90
CA SER A 123 12.47 6.99 -3.54
C SER A 123 13.22 5.90 -2.78
N GLY A 124 13.93 6.29 -1.71
CA GLY A 124 14.65 5.36 -0.83
C GLY A 124 13.75 4.57 0.15
N HIS A 125 12.44 4.84 0.16
CA HIS A 125 11.48 4.21 1.09
C HIS A 125 10.94 2.89 0.51
N THR A 126 11.66 1.79 0.67
CA THR A 126 11.24 0.48 0.13
C THR A 126 9.87 0.03 0.62
N ALA A 127 9.49 0.35 1.87
CA ALA A 127 8.16 0.06 2.39
C ALA A 127 7.03 0.79 1.64
N ALA A 128 7.30 1.96 1.05
CA ALA A 128 6.32 2.64 0.19
C ALA A 128 6.04 1.84 -1.09
N TRP A 129 7.06 1.22 -1.68
CA TRP A 129 6.93 0.39 -2.90
C TRP A 129 6.24 -0.94 -2.62
N LEU A 130 6.43 -1.51 -1.42
CA LEU A 130 5.59 -2.62 -0.95
C LEU A 130 4.15 -2.16 -0.76
N GLY A 131 3.93 -0.96 -0.21
CA GLY A 131 2.60 -0.36 -0.05
C GLY A 131 1.88 -0.15 -1.39
N GLU A 132 2.59 0.29 -2.43
CA GLU A 132 2.03 0.45 -3.79
C GLU A 132 1.40 -0.87 -4.29
N VAL A 133 2.14 -1.98 -4.25
CA VAL A 133 1.60 -3.23 -4.75
C VAL A 133 0.50 -3.79 -3.85
N VAL A 134 0.64 -3.72 -2.52
CA VAL A 134 -0.36 -4.22 -1.56
C VAL A 134 -1.69 -3.47 -1.72
N VAL A 135 -1.65 -2.14 -1.75
CA VAL A 135 -2.86 -1.31 -1.86
C VAL A 135 -3.52 -1.48 -3.22
N HIS A 136 -2.76 -1.36 -4.30
CA HIS A 136 -3.34 -1.44 -5.65
C HIS A 136 -3.79 -2.85 -6.03
N ALA A 137 -3.18 -3.90 -5.48
CA ALA A 137 -3.71 -5.25 -5.62
C ALA A 137 -5.10 -5.37 -4.97
N GLN A 138 -5.32 -4.77 -3.81
CA GLN A 138 -6.63 -4.76 -3.15
C GLN A 138 -7.63 -3.83 -3.87
N ASP A 139 -7.16 -2.72 -4.47
CA ASP A 139 -8.01 -1.87 -5.32
C ASP A 139 -8.61 -2.64 -6.50
N ILE A 140 -7.91 -3.66 -7.01
CA ILE A 140 -8.37 -4.56 -8.07
C ILE A 140 -9.22 -5.70 -7.50
N ARG A 141 -8.74 -6.39 -6.46
CA ARG A 141 -9.33 -7.62 -5.92
C ARG A 141 -10.72 -7.41 -5.35
N GLN A 142 -10.90 -6.37 -4.55
CA GLN A 142 -12.14 -6.14 -3.82
C GLN A 142 -13.34 -5.92 -4.76
N PRO A 143 -13.31 -5.04 -5.78
CA PRO A 143 -14.45 -4.86 -6.69
C PRO A 143 -14.73 -6.10 -7.55
N LEU A 144 -13.72 -6.92 -7.84
CA LEU A 144 -13.87 -8.15 -8.61
C LEU A 144 -14.26 -9.37 -7.76
N GLY A 145 -14.36 -9.23 -6.43
CA GLY A 145 -14.67 -10.32 -5.52
C GLY A 145 -13.59 -11.40 -5.45
N LEU A 146 -12.32 -11.05 -5.76
CA LEU A 146 -11.20 -11.99 -5.64
C LEU A 146 -10.80 -12.16 -4.17
N THR A 147 -10.55 -13.39 -3.77
CA THR A 147 -10.32 -13.76 -2.36
C THR A 147 -8.85 -13.73 -1.94
N THR A 148 -7.92 -13.56 -2.88
CA THR A 148 -6.49 -13.44 -2.59
C THR A 148 -6.22 -12.22 -1.72
N THR A 149 -5.49 -12.41 -0.63
CA THR A 149 -5.07 -11.34 0.29
C THR A 149 -3.55 -11.27 0.35
N PRO A 150 -2.96 -10.10 0.65
CA PRO A 150 -1.53 -10.00 0.88
C PRO A 150 -1.13 -10.79 2.12
N SER A 151 0.12 -11.23 2.17
CA SER A 151 0.64 -11.86 3.37
C SER A 151 0.53 -10.92 4.58
N VAL A 152 0.21 -11.48 5.77
CA VAL A 152 0.12 -10.70 7.02
C VAL A 152 1.45 -9.98 7.30
N GLU A 153 2.57 -10.57 6.90
CA GLU A 153 3.90 -9.98 7.02
C GLU A 153 4.03 -8.72 6.17
N ALA A 154 3.67 -8.78 4.89
CA ALA A 154 3.69 -7.64 3.98
C ALA A 154 2.74 -6.53 4.45
N ALA A 155 1.49 -6.89 4.78
CA ALA A 155 0.50 -5.94 5.29
C ALA A 155 0.97 -5.28 6.60
N THR A 156 1.61 -6.03 7.51
CA THR A 156 2.14 -5.49 8.78
C THR A 156 3.24 -4.44 8.55
N ASP A 157 4.16 -4.68 7.61
CA ASP A 157 5.23 -3.72 7.33
C ASP A 157 4.68 -2.46 6.64
N VAL A 158 3.69 -2.59 5.76
CA VAL A 158 2.98 -1.45 5.17
C VAL A 158 2.21 -0.67 6.23
N ALA A 159 1.48 -1.35 7.14
CA ALA A 159 0.76 -0.72 8.23
C ALA A 159 1.69 0.10 9.16
N ARG A 160 2.86 -0.44 9.50
CA ARG A 160 3.88 0.27 10.29
C ARG A 160 4.42 1.50 9.57
N PHE A 161 4.65 1.40 8.27
CA PHE A 161 5.08 2.53 7.46
C PHE A 161 4.01 3.62 7.41
N PHE A 162 2.75 3.28 7.12
CA PHE A 162 1.64 4.22 7.05
C PHE A 162 1.35 4.88 8.41
N ALA A 163 1.48 4.15 9.51
CA ALA A 163 1.30 4.71 10.86
C ALA A 163 2.32 5.79 11.22
N THR A 164 3.48 5.83 10.56
CA THR A 164 4.58 6.73 10.90
C THR A 164 4.78 7.87 9.90
N THR A 165 4.21 7.79 8.70
CA THR A 165 4.46 8.77 7.62
C THR A 165 3.18 9.22 6.93
N ASN A 166 3.22 10.43 6.36
CA ASN A 166 2.25 10.95 5.40
C ASN A 166 2.96 11.06 4.04
N PHE A 167 3.30 9.93 3.40
CA PHE A 167 4.13 9.94 2.19
C PHE A 167 3.32 10.29 0.94
N THR A 168 2.39 9.44 0.51
CA THR A 168 1.51 9.67 -0.64
C THR A 168 0.08 10.00 -0.22
N VAL A 169 -0.30 9.53 0.95
CA VAL A 169 -1.63 9.73 1.56
C VAL A 169 -1.45 10.23 3.00
N PRO A 170 -2.41 10.96 3.58
CA PRO A 170 -2.31 11.47 4.95
C PRO A 170 -2.57 10.39 6.01
N SER A 171 -1.96 9.20 5.83
CA SER A 171 -2.23 7.98 6.61
C SER A 171 -1.97 8.17 8.11
N LYS A 172 -0.79 8.71 8.47
CA LYS A 172 -0.46 9.02 9.88
C LYS A 172 -1.46 10.01 10.49
N LYS A 173 -1.82 11.06 9.75
CA LYS A 173 -2.76 12.08 10.23
C LYS A 173 -4.16 11.51 10.41
N SER A 174 -4.59 10.61 9.56
CA SER A 174 -5.92 10.00 9.62
C SER A 174 -6.14 9.19 10.90
N ILE A 175 -5.09 8.55 11.43
CA ILE A 175 -5.15 7.71 12.63
C ILE A 175 -4.76 8.43 13.94
N GLU A 176 -4.45 9.71 13.89
CA GLU A 176 -4.01 10.47 15.07
C GLU A 176 -5.04 10.42 16.19
N GLY A 177 -4.62 10.07 17.42
CA GLY A 177 -5.51 9.95 18.58
C GLY A 177 -6.44 8.73 18.54
N LEU A 178 -6.19 7.76 17.66
CA LEU A 178 -6.86 6.46 17.63
C LEU A 178 -5.87 5.35 18.00
N ARG A 179 -6.38 4.25 18.56
CA ARG A 179 -5.65 3.00 18.75
C ARG A 179 -6.07 2.01 17.69
N LEU A 180 -5.13 1.56 16.88
CA LEU A 180 -5.36 0.54 15.86
C LEU A 180 -4.76 -0.78 16.31
N GLU A 181 -5.49 -1.89 16.14
CA GLU A 181 -5.05 -3.25 16.44
C GLU A 181 -5.50 -4.22 15.36
N ALA A 182 -4.56 -4.94 14.77
CA ALA A 182 -4.86 -6.02 13.83
C ALA A 182 -5.38 -7.26 14.57
N THR A 183 -6.35 -7.95 13.97
CA THR A 183 -6.93 -9.19 14.48
C THR A 183 -6.22 -10.44 13.99
N ASP A 184 -5.44 -10.31 12.91
CA ASP A 184 -4.76 -11.41 12.19
C ASP A 184 -3.23 -11.32 12.26
N GLY A 185 -2.68 -10.31 12.92
CA GLY A 185 -1.23 -10.08 12.94
C GLY A 185 -0.74 -9.20 14.09
N PRO A 186 0.58 -8.97 14.17
CA PRO A 186 1.20 -8.28 15.29
C PRO A 186 1.17 -6.75 15.17
N PHE A 187 0.34 -6.18 14.29
CA PHE A 187 0.25 -4.73 14.14
C PHE A 187 -0.62 -4.13 15.23
N ALA A 188 -0.05 -3.21 15.99
CA ALA A 188 -0.77 -2.34 16.91
C ALA A 188 -0.06 -0.98 17.00
N THR A 189 -0.83 0.11 17.09
CA THR A 189 -0.28 1.47 17.19
C THR A 189 -1.25 2.44 17.83
N GLY A 190 -0.73 3.58 18.30
CA GLY A 190 -1.51 4.69 18.80
C GLY A 190 -2.14 4.49 20.17
N ARG A 191 -2.95 5.46 20.57
CA ARG A 191 -3.73 5.48 21.83
C ARG A 191 -5.03 6.23 21.59
N GLY A 192 -6.13 5.82 22.26
CA GLY A 192 -7.44 6.43 22.14
C GLY A 192 -8.52 5.42 21.81
N PRO A 193 -9.64 5.85 21.22
CA PRO A 193 -10.72 4.96 20.79
C PRO A 193 -10.18 3.86 19.87
N LEU A 194 -10.60 2.62 20.14
CA LEU A 194 -10.09 1.42 19.47
C LEU A 194 -10.69 1.28 18.07
N VAL A 195 -9.83 0.89 17.11
CA VAL A 195 -10.18 0.44 15.75
C VAL A 195 -9.53 -0.93 15.57
N THR A 196 -10.32 -1.97 15.29
CA THR A 196 -9.84 -3.33 15.03
C THR A 196 -10.28 -3.82 13.67
N GLY A 197 -9.51 -4.73 13.08
CA GLY A 197 -9.82 -5.41 11.82
C GLY A 197 -8.62 -6.19 11.34
N THR A 198 -8.72 -6.82 10.16
CA THR A 198 -7.56 -7.46 9.56
C THR A 198 -6.48 -6.42 9.23
N THR A 199 -5.23 -6.85 9.23
CA THR A 199 -4.10 -5.94 8.92
C THR A 199 -4.30 -5.26 7.56
N VAL A 200 -4.80 -6.00 6.56
CA VAL A 200 -5.08 -5.44 5.23
C VAL A 200 -6.20 -4.41 5.26
N ALA A 201 -7.28 -4.63 6.01
CA ALA A 201 -8.37 -3.65 6.13
C ALA A 201 -7.86 -2.33 6.77
N LEU A 202 -7.04 -2.43 7.81
CA LEU A 202 -6.39 -1.26 8.43
C LEU A 202 -5.48 -0.53 7.43
N VAL A 203 -4.68 -1.25 6.63
CA VAL A 203 -3.83 -0.66 5.57
C VAL A 203 -4.69 0.08 4.55
N MET A 204 -5.75 -0.54 4.06
CA MET A 204 -6.61 0.04 3.03
C MET A 204 -7.31 1.32 3.50
N VAL A 205 -7.80 1.35 4.74
CA VAL A 205 -8.39 2.58 5.32
C VAL A 205 -7.32 3.66 5.51
N MET A 206 -6.14 3.32 6.01
CA MET A 206 -5.02 4.28 6.08
C MET A 206 -4.59 4.78 4.70
N ALA A 207 -4.79 3.99 3.63
CA ALA A 207 -4.57 4.38 2.25
C ALA A 207 -5.72 5.18 1.62
N GLY A 208 -6.78 5.49 2.39
CA GLY A 208 -7.88 6.33 1.91
C GLY A 208 -9.10 5.59 1.36
N ARG A 209 -9.15 4.25 1.46
CA ARG A 209 -10.25 3.42 0.92
C ARG A 209 -11.37 3.29 1.95
N VAL A 210 -12.32 4.22 1.89
CA VAL A 210 -13.44 4.34 2.87
C VAL A 210 -14.28 3.06 2.96
N SER A 211 -14.45 2.32 1.85
CA SER A 211 -15.22 1.07 1.82
C SER A 211 -14.72 0.03 2.82
N TYR A 212 -13.41 -0.02 3.06
CA TYR A 212 -12.83 -0.95 4.05
C TYR A 212 -13.15 -0.59 5.51
N CYS A 213 -13.77 0.57 5.79
CA CYS A 213 -14.28 0.86 7.13
C CYS A 213 -15.42 -0.08 7.56
N ASP A 214 -16.10 -0.74 6.61
CA ASP A 214 -17.16 -1.71 6.89
C ASP A 214 -16.60 -3.02 7.47
N ASP A 215 -15.32 -3.30 7.23
CA ASP A 215 -14.58 -4.45 7.75
C ASP A 215 -13.92 -4.17 9.12
N LEU A 216 -14.10 -2.97 9.67
CA LEU A 216 -13.49 -2.57 10.93
C LEU A 216 -14.51 -2.54 12.08
N GLY A 217 -14.01 -2.84 13.29
CA GLY A 217 -14.76 -2.75 14.54
C GLY A 217 -14.14 -1.77 15.53
N GLY A 218 -14.93 -1.40 16.54
CA GLY A 218 -14.48 -0.57 17.67
C GLY A 218 -14.95 0.87 17.62
N ALA A 219 -14.86 1.54 18.78
CA ALA A 219 -15.41 2.89 19.00
C ALA A 219 -14.74 3.99 18.15
N GLY A 220 -13.54 3.73 17.61
CA GLY A 220 -12.77 4.67 16.78
C GLY A 220 -13.17 4.68 15.30
N VAL A 221 -13.96 3.72 14.82
CA VAL A 221 -14.24 3.52 13.38
C VAL A 221 -14.96 4.73 12.77
N ALA A 222 -15.97 5.28 13.43
CA ALA A 222 -16.70 6.45 12.94
C ALA A 222 -15.74 7.65 12.71
N THR A 223 -14.89 7.95 13.68
CA THR A 223 -13.89 9.03 13.57
C THR A 223 -12.91 8.80 12.44
N LEU A 224 -12.45 7.55 12.27
CA LEU A 224 -11.52 7.20 11.18
C LEU A 224 -12.19 7.35 9.81
N ARG A 225 -13.42 6.86 9.66
CA ARG A 225 -14.24 6.97 8.43
C ARG A 225 -14.42 8.44 8.02
N ASP A 226 -14.82 9.30 8.95
CA ASP A 226 -15.05 10.73 8.67
C ASP A 226 -13.77 11.41 8.17
N ARG A 227 -12.63 11.12 8.79
CA ARG A 227 -11.33 11.70 8.39
C ARG A 227 -10.90 11.24 7.02
N VAL A 228 -11.05 9.96 6.73
CA VAL A 228 -10.66 9.38 5.44
C VAL A 228 -11.58 9.89 4.33
N ALA A 229 -12.90 9.96 4.57
CA ALA A 229 -13.86 10.52 3.63
C ALA A 229 -13.58 12.01 3.34
N ALA A 230 -13.26 12.78 4.38
CA ALA A 230 -12.90 14.20 4.22
C ALA A 230 -11.61 14.40 3.41
N ALA A 231 -10.63 13.49 3.55
CA ALA A 231 -9.38 13.54 2.80
C ALA A 231 -9.55 13.13 1.32
N ALA A 232 -10.53 12.28 1.02
CA ALA A 232 -10.86 11.84 -0.33
C ALA A 232 -11.73 12.85 -1.12
N ALA A 233 -12.38 13.80 -0.42
CA ALA A 233 -13.22 14.80 -1.06
C ALA A 233 -12.37 15.74 -1.93
N PRO A 234 -12.78 16.07 -3.18
CA PRO A 234 -12.06 17.02 -4.02
C PRO A 234 -11.95 18.36 -3.31
N ALA A 235 -10.76 18.97 -3.36
CA ALA A 235 -10.55 20.29 -2.79
C ALA A 235 -11.60 21.27 -3.33
N LYS A 236 -12.37 21.90 -2.46
CA LYS A 236 -13.33 22.94 -2.87
C LYS A 236 -12.51 24.04 -3.56
N VAL A 237 -12.70 24.16 -4.87
CA VAL A 237 -12.19 25.33 -5.62
C VAL A 237 -12.84 26.56 -4.99
N PRO A 238 -12.06 27.56 -4.51
CA PRO A 238 -12.65 28.80 -4.03
C PRO A 238 -13.44 29.41 -5.20
N ARG A 239 -14.74 29.67 -5.00
CA ARG A 239 -15.51 30.49 -5.94
C ARG A 239 -14.93 31.90 -5.89
N ALA A 240 -14.35 32.31 -7.00
CA ALA A 240 -13.95 33.70 -7.22
C ALA A 240 -15.18 34.63 -7.27
#